data_c6708a3c1167a368594da3a261c136cb
#
_entry.id   c6708a3c1167a368594da3a261c136cb
#
_cell.length_a   1.000
_cell.length_b   1.000
_cell.length_c   1.000
_cell.angle_alpha   90.00
_cell.angle_beta   90.00
_cell.angle_gamma   90.00
#
_symmetry.space_group_name_H-M   'P 1'
#
loop_
_entity.id
_entity.type
_entity.pdbx_description
1 polymer ?
#
loop_
_entity_poly.entity_id
_entity_poly.type
_entity_poly.pdbx_seq_one_letter_code
_entity_poly.pdbx_strand_id
1 'polypeptide(L)'
;MPGLLGKKIGMTSVFSADGKNIPCTVIEVGPCVVTQVKTLEKDGYQAVQVGFMDKKEKHTNKAEAGHFKKAGTTNKRHLAEFKSFETLPGLGETLTVDLFQEGGFVDVVGTSKGKGFQGVVKRHGFGGVGQSTHGQHNRLRAPGSIGACSYPAKVFKGMRMAGQTGNKRVTVQNLQVVKVIPEYNVLMIKGSIPGPKGSIVLIEK
;
A
#
# COMPACT_ATOMS: atom_id res chain seq x y z
N MET A 1 -9.81 11.06 1.67
CA MET A 1 -8.82 11.76 0.86
C MET A 1 -8.99 11.36 -0.59
N PRO A 2 -8.94 12.29 -1.56
CA PRO A 2 -8.94 11.95 -2.97
C PRO A 2 -7.65 11.20 -3.31
N GLY A 3 -7.72 10.26 -4.25
CA GLY A 3 -6.56 9.44 -4.57
C GLY A 3 -6.72 8.62 -5.83
N LEU A 4 -5.63 7.98 -6.24
CA LEU A 4 -5.56 7.13 -7.41
C LEU A 4 -4.84 5.80 -7.09
N LEU A 5 -5.08 4.83 -7.94
CA LEU A 5 -4.32 3.58 -7.96
C LEU A 5 -3.08 3.73 -8.83
N GLY A 6 -1.96 3.17 -8.36
CA GLY A 6 -0.72 3.15 -9.11
C GLY A 6 0.01 1.82 -8.99
N LYS A 7 0.94 1.59 -9.92
CA LYS A 7 1.81 0.43 -9.96
C LYS A 7 3.25 0.87 -9.69
N LYS A 8 3.88 0.28 -8.70
CA LYS A 8 5.30 0.52 -8.38
C LYS A 8 6.20 -0.03 -9.50
N ILE A 9 6.90 0.84 -10.20
CA ILE A 9 7.86 0.43 -11.24
C ILE A 9 9.21 0.09 -10.61
N GLY A 10 9.75 1.00 -9.77
CA GLY A 10 11.06 0.81 -9.16
C GLY A 10 11.50 2.00 -8.35
N MET A 11 12.80 2.06 -8.07
CA MET A 11 13.42 3.21 -7.43
C MET A 11 14.56 3.75 -8.30
N THR A 12 14.72 5.04 -8.25
CA THR A 12 15.80 5.80 -8.90
C THR A 12 16.23 6.93 -7.99
N SER A 13 17.14 7.76 -8.44
CA SER A 13 17.51 8.99 -7.78
C SER A 13 17.44 10.17 -8.76
N VAL A 14 17.12 11.34 -8.21
CA VAL A 14 17.05 12.61 -8.94
C VAL A 14 17.91 13.62 -8.19
N PHE A 15 18.65 14.42 -8.91
CA PHE A 15 19.41 15.53 -8.31
C PHE A 15 18.53 16.77 -8.22
N SER A 16 18.53 17.42 -7.05
CA SER A 16 17.91 18.74 -6.89
C SER A 16 18.76 19.81 -7.57
N ALA A 17 18.20 21.02 -7.71
CA ALA A 17 18.92 22.18 -8.20
C ALA A 17 20.20 22.47 -7.38
N ASP A 18 20.18 22.16 -6.07
CA ASP A 18 21.31 22.31 -5.16
C ASP A 18 22.34 21.17 -5.25
N GLY A 19 22.23 20.25 -6.22
CA GLY A 19 23.12 19.10 -6.37
C GLY A 19 22.89 17.96 -5.35
N LYS A 20 21.86 18.02 -4.51
CA LYS A 20 21.55 16.96 -3.55
C LYS A 20 20.88 15.77 -4.25
N ASN A 21 21.39 14.56 -3.98
CA ASN A 21 20.78 13.33 -4.47
C ASN A 21 19.53 12.98 -3.67
N ILE A 22 18.39 12.91 -4.34
CA ILE A 22 17.08 12.58 -3.75
C ILE A 22 16.67 11.18 -4.22
N PRO A 23 16.64 10.16 -3.34
CA PRO A 23 16.13 8.84 -3.70
C PRO A 23 14.62 8.91 -3.92
N CYS A 24 14.15 8.40 -5.04
CA CYS A 24 12.74 8.45 -5.44
C CYS A 24 12.21 7.07 -5.82
N THR A 25 10.95 6.84 -5.55
CA THR A 25 10.20 5.72 -6.13
C THR A 25 9.39 6.21 -7.32
N VAL A 26 9.47 5.46 -8.41
CA VAL A 26 8.72 5.68 -9.65
C VAL A 26 7.46 4.84 -9.63
N ILE A 27 6.32 5.49 -9.84
CA ILE A 27 5.00 4.87 -9.83
C ILE A 27 4.28 5.25 -11.12
N GLU A 28 3.75 4.27 -11.82
CA GLU A 28 2.81 4.45 -12.93
C GLU A 28 1.42 4.63 -12.31
N VAL A 29 0.83 5.83 -12.42
CA VAL A 29 -0.42 6.22 -11.76
C VAL A 29 -1.49 6.46 -12.79
N GLY A 30 -2.48 5.58 -12.84
CA GLY A 30 -3.55 5.70 -13.83
C GLY A 30 -3.15 5.24 -15.25
N PRO A 31 -3.98 5.51 -16.27
CA PRO A 31 -5.30 6.13 -16.12
C PRO A 31 -6.25 5.29 -15.27
N CYS A 32 -6.93 5.91 -14.31
CA CYS A 32 -7.94 5.30 -13.48
C CYS A 32 -9.33 5.71 -13.96
N VAL A 33 -10.25 4.76 -14.09
CA VAL A 33 -11.62 5.05 -14.56
C VAL A 33 -12.60 4.93 -13.40
N VAL A 34 -13.51 5.88 -13.29
CA VAL A 34 -14.58 5.87 -12.28
C VAL A 34 -15.58 4.79 -12.61
N THR A 35 -15.66 3.75 -11.77
CA THR A 35 -16.55 2.59 -11.97
C THR A 35 -17.86 2.71 -11.20
N GLN A 36 -17.86 3.49 -10.11
CA GLN A 36 -19.08 3.77 -9.33
C GLN A 36 -18.90 5.05 -8.53
N VAL A 37 -19.97 5.83 -8.44
CA VAL A 37 -20.08 6.95 -7.50
C VAL A 37 -21.10 6.55 -6.43
N LYS A 38 -20.65 6.57 -5.17
CA LYS A 38 -21.48 6.27 -4.00
C LYS A 38 -21.99 7.56 -3.38
N THR A 39 -23.29 7.56 -3.05
CA THR A 39 -23.99 8.71 -2.47
C THR A 39 -24.55 8.38 -1.10
N LEU A 40 -24.73 9.41 -0.26
CA LEU A 40 -25.31 9.25 1.09
C LEU A 40 -26.69 8.59 1.06
N GLU A 41 -27.52 8.90 0.07
CA GLU A 41 -28.90 8.41 -0.01
C GLU A 41 -29.01 6.91 -0.29
N LYS A 42 -28.09 6.38 -1.13
CA LYS A 42 -28.13 4.97 -1.58
C LYS A 42 -27.20 4.07 -0.78
N ASP A 43 -26.00 4.56 -0.47
CA ASP A 43 -24.92 3.75 0.09
C ASP A 43 -24.61 4.10 1.55
N GLY A 44 -25.21 5.18 2.10
CA GLY A 44 -24.96 5.65 3.45
C GLY A 44 -23.63 6.39 3.65
N TYR A 45 -22.83 6.52 2.61
CA TYR A 45 -21.59 7.29 2.62
C TYR A 45 -21.23 7.76 1.20
N GLN A 46 -20.40 8.81 1.12
CA GLN A 46 -19.94 9.36 -0.13
C GLN A 46 -18.54 8.85 -0.45
N ALA A 47 -18.38 8.23 -1.62
CA ALA A 47 -17.10 7.74 -2.11
C ALA A 47 -17.13 7.58 -3.65
N VAL A 48 -15.94 7.57 -4.24
CA VAL A 48 -15.73 7.29 -5.66
C VAL A 48 -14.92 5.99 -5.77
N GLN A 49 -15.48 5.01 -6.45
CA GLN A 49 -14.77 3.78 -6.78
C GLN A 49 -14.05 3.98 -8.11
N VAL A 50 -12.75 3.73 -8.11
CA VAL A 50 -11.92 3.81 -9.32
C VAL A 50 -11.35 2.45 -9.68
N GLY A 51 -11.26 2.19 -10.98
CA GLY A 51 -10.70 0.98 -11.55
C GLY A 51 -9.37 1.25 -12.24
N PHE A 52 -8.41 0.34 -12.07
CA PHE A 52 -7.07 0.41 -12.64
C PHE A 52 -6.66 -0.89 -13.31
N MET A 53 -5.95 -0.80 -14.42
CA MET A 53 -5.48 -1.89 -15.28
C MET A 53 -6.61 -2.76 -15.84
N ASP A 54 -6.51 -3.08 -17.11
CA ASP A 54 -7.51 -3.91 -17.79
C ASP A 54 -7.39 -5.40 -17.40
N LYS A 55 -8.54 -6.05 -17.31
CA LYS A 55 -8.69 -7.46 -17.00
C LYS A 55 -9.25 -8.17 -18.23
N LYS A 56 -8.64 -9.29 -18.60
CA LYS A 56 -9.14 -10.11 -19.74
C LYS A 56 -10.54 -10.64 -19.45
N GLU A 57 -11.42 -10.65 -20.45
CA GLU A 57 -12.80 -11.12 -20.32
C GLU A 57 -12.92 -12.53 -19.75
N LYS A 58 -12.04 -13.45 -20.18
CA LYS A 58 -12.03 -14.85 -19.70
C LYS A 58 -11.81 -14.99 -18.18
N HIS A 59 -11.32 -13.95 -17.51
CA HIS A 59 -11.10 -13.94 -16.08
C HIS A 59 -12.14 -13.11 -15.32
N THR A 60 -13.17 -12.60 -16.01
CA THR A 60 -14.18 -11.71 -15.45
C THR A 60 -15.48 -12.47 -15.24
N ASN A 61 -16.06 -12.39 -14.05
CA ASN A 61 -17.36 -12.97 -13.75
C ASN A 61 -18.48 -12.13 -14.38
N LYS A 62 -19.66 -12.75 -14.63
CA LYS A 62 -20.84 -12.06 -15.19
C LYS A 62 -21.26 -10.85 -14.33
N ALA A 63 -21.16 -10.95 -12.99
CA ALA A 63 -21.48 -9.86 -12.09
C ALA A 63 -20.52 -8.68 -12.25
N GLU A 64 -19.19 -8.94 -12.30
CA GLU A 64 -18.18 -7.91 -12.55
C GLU A 64 -18.38 -7.26 -13.93
N ALA A 65 -18.60 -8.07 -14.95
CA ALA A 65 -18.86 -7.56 -16.31
C ALA A 65 -20.09 -6.64 -16.38
N GLY A 66 -21.15 -6.98 -15.66
CA GLY A 66 -22.35 -6.12 -15.53
C GLY A 66 -22.04 -4.80 -14.83
N HIS A 67 -21.19 -4.83 -13.80
CA HIS A 67 -20.75 -3.62 -13.08
C HIS A 67 -19.98 -2.66 -13.99
N PHE A 68 -18.99 -3.16 -14.74
CA PHE A 68 -18.20 -2.34 -15.66
C PHE A 68 -19.01 -1.86 -16.87
N LYS A 69 -19.93 -2.70 -17.38
CA LYS A 69 -20.84 -2.31 -18.46
C LYS A 69 -21.72 -1.13 -18.06
N LYS A 70 -22.21 -1.10 -16.82
CA LYS A 70 -22.99 0.03 -16.29
C LYS A 70 -22.16 1.32 -16.23
N ALA A 71 -20.86 1.21 -15.96
CA ALA A 71 -19.92 2.33 -15.95
C ALA A 71 -19.44 2.72 -17.37
N GLY A 72 -19.80 1.97 -18.41
CA GLY A 72 -19.35 2.23 -19.78
C GLY A 72 -17.85 1.96 -20.00
N THR A 73 -17.22 1.12 -19.16
CA THR A 73 -15.77 0.89 -19.18
C THR A 73 -15.42 -0.56 -19.48
N THR A 74 -14.16 -0.80 -19.86
CA THR A 74 -13.57 -2.13 -19.93
C THR A 74 -13.43 -2.73 -18.52
N ASN A 75 -13.37 -4.07 -18.44
CA ASN A 75 -13.18 -4.75 -17.17
C ASN A 75 -11.85 -4.35 -16.52
N LYS A 76 -11.88 -3.91 -15.28
CA LYS A 76 -10.68 -3.48 -14.53
C LYS A 76 -10.23 -4.56 -13.54
N ARG A 77 -8.93 -4.64 -13.33
CA ARG A 77 -8.32 -5.65 -12.46
C ARG A 77 -8.33 -5.26 -10.99
N HIS A 78 -8.10 -3.99 -10.71
CA HIS A 78 -8.01 -3.47 -9.34
C HIS A 78 -9.04 -2.38 -9.17
N LEU A 79 -9.79 -2.46 -8.07
CA LEU A 79 -10.78 -1.49 -7.65
C LEU A 79 -10.42 -0.97 -6.28
N ALA A 80 -10.55 0.32 -6.08
CA ALA A 80 -10.43 0.95 -4.77
C ALA A 80 -11.41 2.11 -4.64
N GLU A 81 -11.79 2.40 -3.40
CA GLU A 81 -12.67 3.52 -3.09
C GLU A 81 -11.88 4.63 -2.41
N PHE A 82 -12.10 5.83 -2.88
CA PHE A 82 -11.55 7.05 -2.30
C PHE A 82 -12.67 7.98 -1.86
N LYS A 83 -12.45 8.67 -0.76
CA LYS A 83 -13.40 9.61 -0.16
C LYS A 83 -12.94 11.05 -0.35
N SER A 84 -13.81 12.00 -0.01
CA SER A 84 -13.45 13.43 0.11
C SER A 84 -12.90 14.07 -1.18
N PHE A 85 -13.45 13.71 -2.33
CA PHE A 85 -13.25 14.51 -3.55
C PHE A 85 -13.98 15.86 -3.38
N GLU A 86 -13.32 16.95 -3.72
CA GLU A 86 -13.91 18.29 -3.74
C GLU A 86 -15.04 18.36 -4.75
N THR A 87 -14.79 17.85 -5.94
CA THR A 87 -15.80 17.69 -7.00
C THR A 87 -15.93 16.20 -7.30
N LEU A 88 -17.14 15.66 -7.22
CA LEU A 88 -17.38 14.25 -7.54
C LEU A 88 -17.22 14.04 -9.05
N PRO A 89 -16.28 13.20 -9.47
CA PRO A 89 -16.12 12.87 -10.87
C PRO A 89 -17.32 12.06 -11.38
N GLY A 90 -17.64 12.22 -12.64
CA GLY A 90 -18.73 11.49 -13.31
C GLY A 90 -18.44 10.00 -13.47
N LEU A 91 -19.49 9.20 -13.60
CA LEU A 91 -19.37 7.76 -13.91
C LEU A 91 -18.70 7.58 -15.28
N GLY A 92 -17.68 6.72 -15.38
CA GLY A 92 -16.91 6.49 -16.59
C GLY A 92 -15.83 7.53 -16.87
N GLU A 93 -15.71 8.57 -16.05
CA GLU A 93 -14.65 9.58 -16.18
C GLU A 93 -13.28 8.98 -15.91
N THR A 94 -12.28 9.47 -16.65
CA THR A 94 -10.89 9.02 -16.51
C THR A 94 -10.11 10.02 -15.66
N LEU A 95 -9.54 9.53 -14.58
CA LEU A 95 -8.70 10.31 -13.69
C LEU A 95 -7.22 10.01 -14.01
N THR A 96 -6.43 11.07 -14.16
CA THR A 96 -5.00 11.03 -14.52
C THR A 96 -4.12 11.50 -13.38
N VAL A 97 -2.82 11.44 -13.58
CA VAL A 97 -1.82 11.86 -12.60
C VAL A 97 -1.89 13.36 -12.25
N ASP A 98 -2.60 14.16 -13.05
CA ASP A 98 -2.76 15.62 -12.88
C ASP A 98 -3.44 16.01 -11.55
N LEU A 99 -4.06 15.03 -10.88
CA LEU A 99 -4.57 15.20 -9.52
C LEU A 99 -3.48 15.60 -8.52
N PHE A 100 -2.23 15.22 -8.78
CA PHE A 100 -1.10 15.46 -7.90
C PHE A 100 -0.26 16.64 -8.40
N GLN A 101 0.27 17.42 -7.45
CA GLN A 101 1.12 18.58 -7.73
C GLN A 101 2.55 18.31 -7.26
N GLU A 102 3.54 18.80 -8.01
CA GLU A 102 4.95 18.77 -7.60
C GLU A 102 5.16 19.56 -6.30
N GLY A 103 5.98 19.03 -5.41
CA GLY A 103 6.20 19.59 -4.08
C GLY A 103 5.11 19.28 -3.05
N GLY A 104 3.94 18.78 -3.47
CA GLY A 104 2.86 18.36 -2.59
C GLY A 104 3.21 17.10 -1.77
N PHE A 105 2.39 16.81 -0.78
CA PHE A 105 2.54 15.61 0.07
C PHE A 105 1.43 14.61 -0.22
N VAL A 106 1.78 13.32 -0.16
CA VAL A 106 0.85 12.22 -0.40
C VAL A 106 1.09 11.09 0.60
N ASP A 107 0.02 10.36 0.89
CA ASP A 107 0.07 9.12 1.65
C ASP A 107 0.03 7.93 0.69
N VAL A 108 0.91 6.96 0.91
CA VAL A 108 0.96 5.77 0.06
C VAL A 108 0.64 4.54 0.87
N VAL A 109 -0.44 3.87 0.46
CA VAL A 109 -0.90 2.62 1.07
C VAL A 109 -0.56 1.45 0.15
N GLY A 110 0.06 0.43 0.70
CA GLY A 110 0.41 -0.77 -0.07
C GLY A 110 0.59 -1.99 0.82
N THR A 111 0.78 -3.15 0.20
CA THR A 111 1.06 -4.39 0.91
C THR A 111 2.57 -4.57 1.00
N SER A 112 3.09 -4.69 2.21
CA SER A 112 4.52 -4.90 2.45
C SER A 112 5.00 -6.25 1.92
N LYS A 113 6.31 -6.35 1.61
CA LYS A 113 6.91 -7.62 1.18
C LYS A 113 6.72 -8.69 2.25
N GLY A 114 6.17 -9.85 1.85
CA GLY A 114 6.06 -11.00 2.72
C GLY A 114 7.45 -11.59 3.05
N LYS A 115 7.65 -11.98 4.30
CA LYS A 115 8.90 -12.61 4.78
C LYS A 115 8.64 -14.01 5.35
N GLY A 116 7.42 -14.51 5.24
CA GLY A 116 7.00 -15.78 5.78
C GLY A 116 6.99 -15.83 7.32
N PHE A 117 7.03 -17.01 7.88
CA PHE A 117 7.10 -17.22 9.32
C PHE A 117 8.49 -16.85 9.83
N GLN A 118 8.58 -15.95 10.80
CA GLN A 118 9.85 -15.48 11.37
C GLN A 118 9.87 -15.65 12.89
N GLY A 119 11.05 -15.98 13.41
CA GLY A 119 11.30 -16.02 14.85
C GLY A 119 11.28 -14.62 15.48
N VAL A 120 11.20 -14.58 16.81
CA VAL A 120 11.03 -13.35 17.58
C VAL A 120 12.17 -12.34 17.42
N VAL A 121 13.40 -12.82 17.18
CA VAL A 121 14.55 -11.94 16.95
C VAL A 121 14.35 -11.08 15.70
N LYS A 122 13.96 -11.70 14.57
CA LYS A 122 13.73 -10.96 13.31
C LYS A 122 12.39 -10.22 13.29
N ARG A 123 11.35 -10.81 13.89
CA ARG A 123 9.99 -10.26 13.87
C ARG A 123 9.84 -9.07 14.81
N HIS A 124 10.43 -9.14 15.99
CA HIS A 124 10.22 -8.18 17.08
C HIS A 124 11.51 -7.51 17.59
N GLY A 125 12.68 -7.86 17.05
CA GLY A 125 13.95 -7.29 17.47
C GLY A 125 14.44 -7.78 18.84
N PHE A 126 14.05 -8.98 19.26
CA PHE A 126 14.53 -9.56 20.53
C PHE A 126 16.04 -9.82 20.46
N GLY A 127 16.75 -9.53 21.54
CA GLY A 127 18.20 -9.73 21.62
C GLY A 127 18.63 -11.22 21.61
N GLY A 128 17.76 -12.11 22.04
CA GLY A 128 18.13 -13.50 22.29
C GLY A 128 19.05 -13.62 23.50
N VAL A 129 19.80 -14.73 23.55
CA VAL A 129 20.80 -15.00 24.59
C VAL A 129 22.20 -14.86 24.01
N GLY A 130 23.12 -14.26 24.76
CA GLY A 130 24.52 -14.07 24.33
C GLY A 130 25.22 -15.40 24.01
N GLN A 131 26.12 -15.36 23.01
CA GLN A 131 26.84 -16.55 22.55
C GLN A 131 28.01 -16.93 23.46
N SER A 132 28.44 -16.02 24.34
CA SER A 132 29.67 -16.14 25.15
C SER A 132 29.41 -16.62 26.58
N THR A 133 28.22 -17.15 26.87
CA THR A 133 27.88 -17.65 28.20
C THR A 133 28.21 -19.14 28.34
N HIS A 134 28.87 -19.51 29.44
CA HIS A 134 29.21 -20.90 29.75
C HIS A 134 27.95 -21.80 29.74
N GLY A 135 27.99 -22.93 28.96
CA GLY A 135 26.93 -23.93 28.92
C GLY A 135 25.63 -23.56 28.18
N GLN A 136 25.53 -22.36 27.59
CA GLN A 136 24.31 -21.91 26.90
C GLN A 136 24.44 -22.12 25.38
N HIS A 137 23.86 -23.20 24.85
CA HIS A 137 23.99 -23.53 23.41
C HIS A 137 22.68 -23.49 22.62
N ASN A 138 21.53 -23.91 23.19
CA ASN A 138 20.31 -24.21 22.42
C ASN A 138 19.25 -23.11 22.46
N ARG A 139 19.48 -21.96 23.07
CA ARG A 139 18.46 -20.90 23.26
C ARG A 139 18.83 -19.55 22.66
N LEU A 140 19.76 -19.53 21.73
CA LEU A 140 20.33 -18.29 21.15
C LEU A 140 19.27 -17.34 20.57
N ARG A 141 18.21 -17.88 19.97
CA ARG A 141 17.16 -17.12 19.31
C ARG A 141 15.77 -17.35 19.89
N ALA A 142 15.70 -17.76 21.14
CA ALA A 142 14.46 -18.03 21.85
C ALA A 142 13.79 -16.72 22.33
N PRO A 143 12.45 -16.72 22.51
CA PRO A 143 11.70 -15.55 23.00
C PRO A 143 11.99 -15.25 24.48
N GLY A 144 12.49 -16.21 25.26
CA GLY A 144 12.59 -16.14 26.72
C GLY A 144 11.27 -16.45 27.40
N SER A 145 11.07 -15.88 28.60
CA SER A 145 9.82 -16.09 29.34
C SER A 145 8.63 -15.48 28.59
N ILE A 146 7.49 -16.18 28.62
CA ILE A 146 6.23 -15.77 27.99
C ILE A 146 5.14 -15.39 29.01
N GLY A 147 5.44 -15.46 30.30
CA GLY A 147 4.51 -15.10 31.36
C GLY A 147 5.05 -15.39 32.76
N ALA A 148 4.23 -15.13 33.77
CA ALA A 148 4.50 -15.45 35.16
C ALA A 148 4.07 -16.89 35.49
N CYS A 149 4.50 -17.42 36.68
CA CYS A 149 4.25 -18.79 37.10
C CYS A 149 2.76 -19.12 37.36
N SER A 150 2.48 -19.61 38.61
CA SER A 150 1.16 -20.12 39.01
C SER A 150 0.07 -19.06 39.03
N TYR A 151 0.40 -17.78 39.14
CA TYR A 151 -0.52 -16.67 39.01
C TYR A 151 0.04 -15.63 38.02
N PRO A 152 -0.72 -15.25 36.98
CA PRO A 152 -2.12 -15.56 36.62
C PRO A 152 -2.30 -16.88 35.83
N ALA A 153 -1.32 -17.77 35.69
CA ALA A 153 -1.36 -19.07 35.04
C ALA A 153 -1.85 -19.02 33.55
N LYS A 154 -1.58 -17.91 32.86
CA LYS A 154 -1.95 -17.70 31.45
C LYS A 154 -0.96 -16.83 30.73
N VAL A 155 -0.91 -17.00 29.40
CA VAL A 155 -0.21 -16.08 28.50
C VAL A 155 -1.18 -15.00 28.05
N PHE A 156 -0.81 -13.74 28.22
CA PHE A 156 -1.68 -12.61 27.85
C PHE A 156 -1.78 -12.45 26.32
N LYS A 157 -2.94 -11.96 25.86
CA LYS A 157 -3.11 -11.60 24.44
C LYS A 157 -2.10 -10.52 24.04
N GLY A 158 -1.61 -10.60 22.80
CA GLY A 158 -0.64 -9.62 22.29
C GLY A 158 0.82 -9.91 22.63
N MET A 159 1.12 -11.01 23.35
CA MET A 159 2.51 -11.43 23.61
C MET A 159 3.27 -11.58 22.29
N ARG A 160 4.47 -10.99 22.25
CA ARG A 160 5.33 -10.99 21.05
C ARG A 160 5.96 -12.35 20.84
N MET A 161 5.40 -13.12 19.92
CA MET A 161 5.85 -14.47 19.55
C MET A 161 6.24 -14.55 18.08
N ALA A 162 6.86 -15.66 17.70
CA ALA A 162 7.12 -16.01 16.30
C ALA A 162 5.81 -16.02 15.48
N GLY A 163 5.91 -15.79 14.17
CA GLY A 163 4.76 -15.81 13.30
C GLY A 163 5.02 -15.10 11.96
N GLN A 164 3.97 -14.98 11.18
CA GLN A 164 4.00 -14.31 9.87
C GLN A 164 4.50 -12.88 9.98
N THR A 165 5.47 -12.53 9.13
CA THR A 165 6.04 -11.17 9.03
C THR A 165 5.89 -10.66 7.61
N GLY A 166 5.52 -9.38 7.49
CA GLY A 166 5.21 -8.78 6.20
C GLY A 166 3.87 -9.25 5.63
N ASN A 167 3.63 -8.96 4.34
CA ASN A 167 2.35 -9.19 3.66
C ASN A 167 1.17 -8.55 4.40
N LYS A 168 1.41 -7.36 4.95
CA LYS A 168 0.41 -6.55 5.67
C LYS A 168 0.21 -5.24 4.94
N ARG A 169 -1.01 -4.70 5.04
CA ARG A 169 -1.30 -3.33 4.61
C ARG A 169 -0.49 -2.36 5.47
N VAL A 170 0.26 -1.49 4.82
CA VAL A 170 1.10 -0.45 5.46
C VAL A 170 0.84 0.86 4.76
N THR A 171 0.65 1.91 5.53
CA THR A 171 0.55 3.28 5.05
C THR A 171 1.85 4.00 5.38
N VAL A 172 2.46 4.63 4.39
CA VAL A 172 3.58 5.56 4.56
C VAL A 172 3.05 6.94 4.28
N GLN A 173 3.04 7.76 5.31
CA GLN A 173 2.44 9.09 5.30
C GLN A 173 3.46 10.18 4.94
N ASN A 174 2.95 11.32 4.47
CA ASN A 174 3.72 12.55 4.24
C ASN A 174 4.92 12.36 3.30
N LEU A 175 4.73 11.62 2.21
CA LEU A 175 5.76 11.49 1.19
C LEU A 175 5.66 12.65 0.20
N GLN A 176 6.79 13.33 -0.03
CA GLN A 176 6.85 14.47 -0.95
C GLN A 176 6.84 13.99 -2.41
N VAL A 177 6.01 14.61 -3.23
CA VAL A 177 6.02 14.44 -4.69
C VAL A 177 7.20 15.24 -5.26
N VAL A 178 8.13 14.55 -5.92
CA VAL A 178 9.33 15.16 -6.50
C VAL A 178 9.05 15.67 -7.90
N LYS A 179 8.40 14.83 -8.74
CA LYS A 179 8.10 15.16 -10.12
C LYS A 179 6.83 14.45 -10.59
N VAL A 180 6.05 15.12 -11.42
CA VAL A 180 4.89 14.57 -12.12
C VAL A 180 5.18 14.59 -13.62
N ILE A 181 5.00 13.47 -14.31
CA ILE A 181 5.20 13.34 -15.75
C ILE A 181 3.90 12.86 -16.39
N PRO A 182 3.03 13.78 -16.82
CA PRO A 182 1.70 13.45 -17.34
C PRO A 182 1.74 12.60 -18.61
N GLU A 183 2.70 12.83 -19.49
CA GLU A 183 2.85 12.11 -20.78
C GLU A 183 2.93 10.58 -20.60
N TYR A 184 3.54 10.12 -19.52
CA TYR A 184 3.70 8.70 -19.20
C TYR A 184 2.85 8.24 -18.01
N ASN A 185 2.00 9.11 -17.45
CA ASN A 185 1.26 8.87 -16.21
C ASN A 185 2.17 8.43 -15.06
N VAL A 186 3.34 9.06 -14.93
CA VAL A 186 4.35 8.70 -13.93
C VAL A 186 4.40 9.74 -12.82
N LEU A 187 4.40 9.24 -11.59
CA LEU A 187 4.60 10.00 -10.37
C LEU A 187 5.89 9.57 -9.69
N MET A 188 6.76 10.52 -9.38
CA MET A 188 8.00 10.29 -8.65
C MET A 188 7.85 10.81 -7.22
N ILE A 189 7.91 9.89 -6.25
CA ILE A 189 7.76 10.19 -4.82
C ILE A 189 9.09 10.01 -4.11
N LYS A 190 9.45 10.95 -3.24
CA LYS A 190 10.66 10.90 -2.43
C LYS A 190 10.61 9.72 -1.46
N GLY A 191 11.67 8.91 -1.44
CA GLY A 191 11.82 7.80 -0.50
C GLY A 191 11.25 6.46 -1.02
N SER A 192 11.03 5.54 -0.10
CA SER A 192 10.55 4.19 -0.39
C SER A 192 9.07 4.03 -0.09
N ILE A 193 8.39 3.20 -0.88
CA ILE A 193 6.98 2.84 -0.70
C ILE A 193 6.84 1.33 -0.45
N PRO A 194 5.73 0.88 0.18
CA PRO A 194 5.51 -0.54 0.46
C PRO A 194 5.47 -1.41 -0.79
N GLY A 195 5.84 -2.66 -0.64
CA GLY A 195 5.71 -3.70 -1.66
C GLY A 195 6.91 -3.90 -2.59
N PRO A 196 6.91 -4.99 -3.37
CA PRO A 196 7.89 -5.27 -4.41
C PRO A 196 7.64 -4.41 -5.65
N LYS A 197 8.53 -4.49 -6.64
CA LYS A 197 8.29 -3.98 -7.99
C LYS A 197 7.05 -4.66 -8.57
N GLY A 198 6.22 -3.91 -9.29
CA GLY A 198 4.95 -4.38 -9.86
C GLY A 198 3.78 -4.44 -8.87
N SER A 199 3.96 -4.14 -7.58
CA SER A 199 2.85 -4.07 -6.63
C SER A 199 1.95 -2.86 -6.89
N ILE A 200 0.67 -3.05 -6.60
CA ILE A 200 -0.32 -1.99 -6.66
C ILE A 200 -0.31 -1.24 -5.33
N VAL A 201 -0.39 0.07 -5.43
CA VAL A 201 -0.44 0.99 -4.29
C VAL A 201 -1.59 1.98 -4.46
N LEU A 202 -2.16 2.43 -3.36
CA LEU A 202 -3.10 3.54 -3.33
C LEU A 202 -2.31 4.79 -2.94
N ILE A 203 -2.57 5.87 -3.63
CA ILE A 203 -1.93 7.17 -3.42
C ILE A 203 -3.04 8.15 -3.07
N GLU A 204 -2.99 8.70 -1.88
CA GLU A 204 -4.00 9.60 -1.31
C GLU A 204 -3.36 10.98 -1.09
N LYS A 205 -4.12 12.04 -1.46
CA LYS A 205 -3.68 13.44 -1.31
C LYS A 205 -4.37 14.09 -0.13
#